data_59b87add2ce6ff71200f994d7851a74e
#
_entry.id   59b87add2ce6ff71200f994d7851a74e
#
_cell.length_a   1.000
_cell.length_b   1.000
_cell.length_c   1.000
_cell.angle_alpha   90.00
_cell.angle_beta   90.00
_cell.angle_gamma   90.00
#
_symmetry.space_group_name_H-M   'P 1'
#
loop_
_entity.id
_entity.type
_entity.pdbx_description
1 polymer ?
#
loop_
_entity_poly.entity_id
_entity_poly.type
_entity_poly.pdbx_seq_one_letter_code
_entity_poly.pdbx_strand_id
1 'polypeptide(L)'
;MVTTARRPKFRFGVVGLLAAVLAAPFADSASAQTADEAAITEFNRLYLKAINDGDIDTLARLTTEGHMMIASGGPPLVGKKALVDAMTRAFETTDIDETWAPEETVVSGDLAYQRGTFVVVVKPKNGGAETRLAGNFLRIYRKIGGAWFMVRDSFNSQPPRSGQ
;
A
#
# COMPACT_ATOMS: atom_id res chain seq x y z
N MET A 1 -19.65 -40.18 83.47
CA MET A 1 -19.60 -38.78 83.13
C MET A 1 -18.96 -38.66 81.77
N VAL A 2 -19.73 -38.52 80.68
CA VAL A 2 -19.27 -38.52 79.31
C VAL A 2 -19.47 -37.09 78.76
N THR A 3 -18.37 -36.39 78.49
CA THR A 3 -18.39 -35.03 77.98
C THR A 3 -18.37 -35.02 76.45
N THR A 4 -19.46 -34.57 75.86
CA THR A 4 -19.63 -34.57 74.41
C THR A 4 -19.01 -33.24 73.84
N ALA A 5 -17.96 -33.35 73.07
CA ALA A 5 -17.33 -32.20 72.40
C ALA A 5 -18.10 -31.87 71.09
N ARG A 6 -18.58 -30.63 71.00
CA ARG A 6 -19.21 -30.02 69.81
C ARG A 6 -18.12 -29.70 68.76
N ARG A 7 -18.25 -30.19 67.55
CA ARG A 7 -17.43 -29.80 66.39
C ARG A 7 -17.97 -28.52 65.75
N PRO A 8 -17.10 -27.53 65.38
CA PRO A 8 -17.54 -26.34 64.66
C PRO A 8 -17.79 -26.66 63.18
N LYS A 9 -18.92 -26.16 62.66
CA LYS A 9 -19.27 -26.22 61.22
C LYS A 9 -18.48 -25.14 60.47
N PHE A 10 -17.51 -25.55 59.64
CA PHE A 10 -16.86 -24.69 58.67
C PHE A 10 -17.82 -24.41 57.50
N ARG A 11 -18.21 -23.13 57.34
CA ARG A 11 -18.92 -22.67 56.14
C ARG A 11 -17.87 -22.28 55.09
N PHE A 12 -17.76 -23.10 54.01
CA PHE A 12 -17.06 -22.73 52.84
C PHE A 12 -17.80 -21.61 52.12
N GLY A 13 -17.26 -20.38 52.20
CA GLY A 13 -17.66 -19.30 51.34
C GLY A 13 -17.07 -19.53 49.92
N VAL A 14 -17.95 -19.70 48.93
CA VAL A 14 -17.56 -19.73 47.53
C VAL A 14 -17.15 -18.30 47.13
N VAL A 15 -15.84 -18.04 47.02
CA VAL A 15 -15.31 -16.84 46.41
C VAL A 15 -15.42 -17.06 44.91
N GLY A 16 -16.45 -16.45 44.30
CA GLY A 16 -16.59 -16.42 42.86
C GLY A 16 -15.49 -15.51 42.27
N LEU A 17 -14.50 -16.12 41.65
CA LEU A 17 -13.48 -15.43 40.87
C LEU A 17 -14.13 -14.93 39.58
N LEU A 18 -14.45 -13.63 39.54
CA LEU A 18 -14.91 -12.97 38.32
C LEU A 18 -13.69 -12.81 37.39
N ALA A 19 -13.50 -13.76 36.46
CA ALA A 19 -12.56 -13.61 35.35
C ALA A 19 -13.15 -12.61 34.36
N ALA A 20 -12.76 -11.33 34.49
CA ALA A 20 -12.99 -10.34 33.45
C ALA A 20 -12.09 -10.68 32.26
N VAL A 21 -12.68 -11.32 31.25
CA VAL A 21 -12.02 -11.52 29.95
C VAL A 21 -11.88 -10.18 29.28
N LEU A 22 -10.67 -9.62 29.32
CA LEU A 22 -10.23 -8.48 28.50
C LEU A 22 -10.11 -8.94 27.02
N ALA A 23 -11.23 -9.00 26.31
CA ALA A 23 -11.27 -9.34 24.89
C ALA A 23 -11.65 -8.07 24.08
N ALA A 24 -10.75 -7.08 23.98
CA ALA A 24 -11.08 -5.92 23.18
C ALA A 24 -9.97 -5.11 22.48
N PRO A 25 -8.72 -5.56 22.22
CA PRO A 25 -7.86 -4.81 21.30
C PRO A 25 -7.70 -5.44 19.91
N PHE A 26 -8.10 -6.72 19.69
CA PHE A 26 -7.78 -7.39 18.41
C PHE A 26 -8.77 -7.11 17.28
N ALA A 27 -10.03 -6.82 17.59
CA ALA A 27 -11.04 -6.51 16.57
C ALA A 27 -10.82 -5.13 15.92
N ASP A 28 -10.39 -4.13 16.68
CA ASP A 28 -10.12 -2.78 16.18
C ASP A 28 -8.90 -2.75 15.23
N SER A 29 -7.88 -3.56 15.50
CA SER A 29 -6.67 -3.62 14.66
C SER A 29 -6.94 -4.24 13.29
N ALA A 30 -7.74 -5.30 13.20
CA ALA A 30 -8.10 -5.94 11.94
C ALA A 30 -8.98 -5.03 11.07
N SER A 31 -9.93 -4.34 11.66
CA SER A 31 -10.80 -3.38 10.98
C SER A 31 -10.02 -2.15 10.47
N ALA A 32 -9.08 -1.64 11.25
CA ALA A 32 -8.21 -0.55 10.86
C ALA A 32 -7.27 -0.96 9.70
N GLN A 33 -6.72 -2.15 9.72
CA GLN A 33 -5.88 -2.68 8.66
C GLN A 33 -6.65 -2.79 7.33
N THR A 34 -7.87 -3.32 7.35
CA THR A 34 -8.73 -3.39 6.15
C THR A 34 -9.08 -2.01 5.59
N ALA A 35 -9.32 -1.02 6.47
CA ALA A 35 -9.57 0.36 6.05
C ALA A 35 -8.33 1.00 5.41
N ASP A 36 -7.14 0.74 5.92
CA ASP A 36 -5.88 1.22 5.38
C ASP A 36 -5.55 0.58 4.02
N GLU A 37 -5.80 -0.71 3.85
CA GLU A 37 -5.66 -1.40 2.55
C GLU A 37 -6.62 -0.83 1.50
N ALA A 38 -7.86 -0.54 1.88
CA ALA A 38 -8.84 0.11 1.00
C ALA A 38 -8.40 1.54 0.62
N ALA A 39 -7.82 2.30 1.55
CA ALA A 39 -7.31 3.64 1.29
C ALA A 39 -6.09 3.63 0.35
N ILE A 40 -5.19 2.64 0.48
CA ILE A 40 -4.07 2.44 -0.47
C ILE A 40 -4.60 2.06 -1.85
N THR A 41 -5.63 1.22 -1.94
CA THR A 41 -6.27 0.84 -3.20
C THR A 41 -6.88 2.06 -3.89
N GLU A 42 -7.56 2.93 -3.15
CA GLU A 42 -8.14 4.17 -3.70
C GLU A 42 -7.04 5.17 -4.12
N PHE A 43 -5.97 5.31 -3.34
CA PHE A 43 -4.81 6.10 -3.74
C PHE A 43 -4.25 5.60 -5.08
N ASN A 44 -4.06 4.28 -5.23
CA ASN A 44 -3.54 3.69 -6.46
C ASN A 44 -4.46 3.95 -7.65
N ARG A 45 -5.77 3.86 -7.46
CA ARG A 45 -6.76 4.15 -8.50
C ARG A 45 -6.65 5.59 -9.00
N LEU A 46 -6.52 6.54 -8.07
CA LEU A 46 -6.37 7.97 -8.41
C LEU A 46 -5.03 8.26 -9.09
N TYR A 47 -3.95 7.68 -8.59
CA TYR A 47 -2.61 7.87 -9.14
C TYR A 47 -2.51 7.28 -10.55
N LEU A 48 -3.00 6.06 -10.75
CA LEU A 48 -3.02 5.39 -12.06
C LEU A 48 -3.89 6.13 -13.06
N LYS A 49 -5.06 6.62 -12.61
CA LYS A 49 -5.92 7.44 -13.47
C LYS A 49 -5.21 8.72 -13.90
N ALA A 50 -4.49 9.39 -13.00
CA ALA A 50 -3.74 10.60 -13.34
C ALA A 50 -2.65 10.33 -14.39
N ILE A 51 -1.96 9.18 -14.31
CA ILE A 51 -0.99 8.76 -15.32
C ILE A 51 -1.67 8.54 -16.67
N ASN A 52 -2.75 7.77 -16.70
CA ASN A 52 -3.43 7.38 -17.96
C ASN A 52 -4.13 8.55 -18.63
N ASP A 53 -4.61 9.52 -17.85
CA ASP A 53 -5.23 10.76 -18.38
C ASP A 53 -4.18 11.84 -18.74
N GLY A 54 -2.90 11.66 -18.38
CA GLY A 54 -1.88 12.71 -18.50
C GLY A 54 -2.14 13.90 -17.56
N ASP A 55 -2.86 13.69 -16.45
CA ASP A 55 -3.21 14.74 -15.48
C ASP A 55 -2.05 15.01 -14.53
N ILE A 56 -1.16 15.89 -14.97
CA ILE A 56 0.04 16.27 -14.22
C ILE A 56 -0.28 16.99 -12.90
N ASP A 57 -1.37 17.73 -12.83
CA ASP A 57 -1.78 18.46 -11.62
C ASP A 57 -2.22 17.50 -10.53
N THR A 58 -3.01 16.50 -10.88
CA THR A 58 -3.41 15.43 -9.94
C THR A 58 -2.22 14.60 -9.52
N LEU A 59 -1.36 14.20 -10.47
CA LEU A 59 -0.13 13.46 -10.15
C LEU A 59 0.76 14.24 -9.17
N ALA A 60 0.94 15.54 -9.39
CA ALA A 60 1.69 16.41 -8.50
C ALA A 60 1.08 16.49 -7.09
N ARG A 61 -0.26 16.56 -6.96
CA ARG A 61 -0.93 16.56 -5.64
C ARG A 61 -0.75 15.23 -4.89
N LEU A 62 -0.74 14.12 -5.61
CA LEU A 62 -0.58 12.76 -5.03
C LEU A 62 0.89 12.41 -4.74
N THR A 63 1.85 13.21 -5.18
CA THR A 63 3.28 12.97 -4.99
C THR A 63 3.84 13.77 -3.83
N THR A 64 4.53 13.11 -2.90
CA THR A 64 5.22 13.75 -1.77
C THR A 64 6.57 14.35 -2.18
N GLU A 65 7.05 15.34 -1.43
CA GLU A 65 8.37 15.97 -1.68
C GLU A 65 9.52 14.95 -1.59
N GLY A 66 9.39 13.95 -0.72
CA GLY A 66 10.41 12.89 -0.55
C GLY A 66 10.19 11.65 -1.43
N HIS A 67 9.33 11.71 -2.43
CA HIS A 67 9.10 10.57 -3.34
C HIS A 67 10.36 10.14 -4.06
N MET A 68 10.52 8.85 -4.31
CA MET A 68 11.59 8.30 -5.13
C MET A 68 11.04 7.20 -6.04
N MET A 69 11.30 7.34 -7.34
CA MET A 69 11.01 6.32 -8.33
C MET A 69 12.32 5.69 -8.83
N ILE A 70 12.38 4.37 -8.84
CA ILE A 70 13.52 3.58 -9.28
C ILE A 70 13.05 2.70 -10.44
N ALA A 71 13.46 3.06 -11.64
CA ALA A 71 13.14 2.32 -12.85
C ALA A 71 14.37 1.61 -13.41
N SER A 72 14.15 0.53 -14.17
CA SER A 72 15.25 -0.13 -14.89
C SER A 72 15.88 0.81 -15.94
N GLY A 73 17.20 0.79 -16.02
CA GLY A 73 17.94 1.44 -17.10
C GLY A 73 18.26 2.93 -16.93
N GLY A 74 17.93 3.52 -15.78
CA GLY A 74 18.23 4.91 -15.49
C GLY A 74 18.54 5.21 -14.02
N PRO A 75 19.01 6.42 -13.70
CA PRO A 75 19.15 6.85 -12.33
C PRO A 75 17.77 7.05 -11.69
N PRO A 76 17.65 6.92 -10.35
CA PRO A 76 16.41 7.20 -9.64
C PRO A 76 15.93 8.64 -9.85
N LEU A 77 14.63 8.83 -10.02
CA LEU A 77 14.00 10.14 -9.90
C LEU A 77 13.77 10.44 -8.42
N VAL A 78 14.44 11.44 -7.88
CA VAL A 78 14.40 11.78 -6.46
C VAL A 78 13.68 13.09 -6.25
N GLY A 79 12.60 13.03 -5.47
CA GLY A 79 11.75 14.16 -5.14
C GLY A 79 10.60 14.38 -6.13
N LYS A 80 9.57 15.06 -5.64
CA LYS A 80 8.36 15.43 -6.38
C LYS A 80 8.68 16.15 -7.69
N LYS A 81 9.56 17.16 -7.62
CA LYS A 81 9.91 17.95 -8.81
C LYS A 81 10.48 17.10 -9.92
N ALA A 82 11.39 16.16 -9.60
CA ALA A 82 12.02 15.31 -10.60
C ALA A 82 10.99 14.39 -11.29
N LEU A 83 10.05 13.82 -10.53
CA LEU A 83 8.96 13.01 -11.07
C LEU A 83 8.04 13.84 -11.96
N VAL A 84 7.56 14.98 -11.46
CA VAL A 84 6.63 15.86 -12.20
C VAL A 84 7.26 16.35 -13.51
N ASP A 85 8.51 16.81 -13.49
CA ASP A 85 9.22 17.24 -14.70
C ASP A 85 9.37 16.11 -15.73
N ALA A 86 9.67 14.89 -15.25
CA ALA A 86 9.81 13.72 -16.13
C ALA A 86 8.46 13.33 -16.76
N MET A 87 7.38 13.28 -15.95
CA MET A 87 6.05 12.92 -16.44
C MET A 87 5.46 14.00 -17.35
N THR A 88 5.69 15.28 -17.06
CA THR A 88 5.31 16.38 -17.97
C THR A 88 5.89 16.18 -19.36
N ARG A 89 7.21 15.93 -19.45
CA ARG A 89 7.87 15.67 -20.75
C ARG A 89 7.33 14.42 -21.43
N ALA A 90 7.03 13.37 -20.66
CA ALA A 90 6.46 12.15 -21.21
C ALA A 90 5.06 12.41 -21.80
N PHE A 91 4.19 13.10 -21.06
CA PHE A 91 2.82 13.42 -21.50
C PHE A 91 2.77 14.40 -22.69
N GLU A 92 3.78 15.26 -22.89
CA GLU A 92 3.87 16.12 -24.08
C GLU A 92 4.07 15.31 -25.36
N THR A 93 4.77 14.18 -25.28
CA THR A 93 5.23 13.44 -26.47
C THR A 93 4.57 12.07 -26.63
N THR A 94 3.96 11.55 -25.59
CA THR A 94 3.38 10.19 -25.58
C THR A 94 2.05 10.15 -24.85
N ASP A 95 1.17 9.23 -25.26
CA ASP A 95 0.06 8.76 -24.46
C ASP A 95 0.50 7.48 -23.72
N ILE A 96 0.15 7.40 -22.45
CA ILE A 96 0.51 6.28 -21.56
C ILE A 96 -0.78 5.58 -21.15
N ASP A 97 -0.82 4.26 -21.35
CA ASP A 97 -1.87 3.38 -20.87
C ASP A 97 -1.24 2.32 -19.96
N GLU A 98 -1.37 2.51 -18.67
CA GLU A 98 -0.76 1.68 -17.64
C GLU A 98 -1.84 0.95 -16.83
N THR A 99 -1.57 -0.30 -16.48
CA THR A 99 -2.39 -1.12 -15.60
C THR A 99 -1.53 -1.79 -14.54
N TRP A 100 -2.08 -1.88 -13.33
CA TRP A 100 -1.43 -2.54 -12.20
C TRP A 100 -2.28 -3.72 -11.72
N ALA A 101 -1.60 -4.81 -11.39
CA ALA A 101 -2.18 -5.98 -10.76
C ALA A 101 -1.47 -6.23 -9.41
N PRO A 102 -1.93 -5.61 -8.32
CA PRO A 102 -1.42 -5.87 -6.98
C PRO A 102 -1.66 -7.34 -6.59
N GLU A 103 -0.64 -7.98 -6.03
CA GLU A 103 -0.67 -9.37 -5.58
C GLU A 103 -0.64 -9.50 -4.06
N GLU A 104 -0.01 -8.51 -3.40
CA GLU A 104 0.13 -8.49 -1.96
C GLU A 104 0.21 -7.05 -1.47
N THR A 105 -0.53 -6.75 -0.41
CA THR A 105 -0.44 -5.49 0.35
C THR A 105 -0.29 -5.83 1.82
N VAL A 106 0.71 -5.28 2.48
CA VAL A 106 0.94 -5.46 3.92
C VAL A 106 1.03 -4.11 4.59
N VAL A 107 0.19 -3.90 5.60
CA VAL A 107 0.13 -2.67 6.39
C VAL A 107 0.69 -2.94 7.79
N SER A 108 1.53 -2.03 8.28
CA SER A 108 2.08 -2.06 9.64
C SER A 108 2.18 -0.63 10.18
N GLY A 109 1.17 -0.21 10.95
CA GLY A 109 1.06 1.16 11.44
C GLY A 109 0.97 2.16 10.29
N ASP A 110 1.86 3.14 10.27
CA ASP A 110 1.91 4.18 9.23
C ASP A 110 2.80 3.84 8.03
N LEU A 111 3.21 2.58 7.92
CA LEU A 111 4.00 2.06 6.81
C LEU A 111 3.28 0.89 6.15
N ALA A 112 3.33 0.83 4.82
CA ALA A 112 2.85 -0.30 4.06
C ALA A 112 3.78 -0.59 2.89
N TYR A 113 3.77 -1.84 2.42
CA TYR A 113 4.31 -2.17 1.11
C TYR A 113 3.26 -2.87 0.25
N GLN A 114 3.43 -2.76 -1.04
CA GLN A 114 2.65 -3.49 -2.03
C GLN A 114 3.56 -4.00 -3.12
N ARG A 115 3.39 -5.25 -3.53
CA ARG A 115 4.04 -5.84 -4.71
C ARG A 115 3.00 -6.34 -5.69
N GLY A 116 3.41 -6.44 -6.94
CA GLY A 116 2.56 -6.94 -8.00
C GLY A 116 3.22 -6.81 -9.36
N THR A 117 2.41 -6.91 -10.39
CA THR A 117 2.83 -6.76 -11.78
C THR A 117 2.21 -5.53 -12.43
N PHE A 118 2.84 -5.03 -13.47
CA PHE A 118 2.32 -3.93 -14.27
C PHE A 118 2.45 -4.25 -15.77
N VAL A 119 1.61 -3.59 -16.53
CA VAL A 119 1.74 -3.46 -17.99
C VAL A 119 1.59 -1.99 -18.33
N VAL A 120 2.47 -1.49 -19.19
CA VAL A 120 2.37 -0.14 -19.73
C VAL A 120 2.51 -0.17 -21.24
N VAL A 121 1.63 0.54 -21.94
CA VAL A 121 1.69 0.80 -23.35
C VAL A 121 1.97 2.28 -23.55
N VAL A 122 3.05 2.60 -24.24
CA VAL A 122 3.47 3.96 -24.55
C VAL A 122 3.29 4.21 -26.03
N LYS A 123 2.46 5.18 -26.39
CA LYS A 123 2.12 5.55 -27.77
C LYS A 123 2.69 6.92 -28.11
N PRO A 124 3.68 7.03 -28.99
CA PRO A 124 4.18 8.31 -29.44
C PRO A 124 3.10 9.13 -30.16
N LYS A 125 2.89 10.38 -29.75
CA LYS A 125 1.90 11.29 -30.38
C LYS A 125 2.23 11.68 -31.81
N ASN A 126 3.47 11.49 -32.23
CA ASN A 126 3.93 11.75 -33.60
C ASN A 126 3.67 10.57 -34.58
N GLY A 127 2.95 9.53 -34.16
CA GLY A 127 2.60 8.37 -35.01
C GLY A 127 3.70 7.30 -35.09
N GLY A 128 4.68 7.31 -34.19
CA GLY A 128 5.68 6.23 -34.05
C GLY A 128 5.06 4.91 -33.55
N ALA A 129 5.87 3.83 -33.60
CA ALA A 129 5.45 2.53 -33.09
C ALA A 129 5.20 2.57 -31.58
N GLU A 130 4.11 1.94 -31.14
CA GLU A 130 3.85 1.78 -29.71
C GLU A 130 4.87 0.82 -29.07
N THR A 131 5.19 1.08 -27.81
CA THR A 131 6.04 0.21 -27.01
C THR A 131 5.21 -0.37 -25.87
N ARG A 132 5.25 -1.69 -25.70
CA ARG A 132 4.62 -2.40 -24.59
C ARG A 132 5.69 -2.95 -23.66
N LEU A 133 5.58 -2.60 -22.39
CA LEU A 133 6.44 -3.12 -21.33
C LEU A 133 5.58 -3.81 -20.28
N ALA A 134 6.12 -4.85 -19.66
CA ALA A 134 5.52 -5.52 -18.53
C ALA A 134 6.61 -5.85 -17.51
N GLY A 135 6.24 -5.96 -16.26
CA GLY A 135 7.22 -6.23 -15.22
C GLY A 135 6.60 -6.34 -13.83
N ASN A 136 7.47 -6.25 -12.84
CA ASN A 136 7.07 -6.30 -11.44
C ASN A 136 7.33 -4.96 -10.78
N PHE A 137 6.55 -4.66 -9.75
CA PHE A 137 6.77 -3.50 -8.89
C PHE A 137 6.84 -3.90 -7.42
N LEU A 138 7.56 -3.09 -6.66
CA LEU A 138 7.53 -3.01 -5.20
C LEU A 138 7.39 -1.56 -4.79
N ARG A 139 6.34 -1.25 -4.06
CA ARG A 139 5.99 0.09 -3.61
C ARG A 139 5.96 0.17 -2.11
N ILE A 140 6.43 1.28 -1.57
CA ILE A 140 6.33 1.60 -0.16
C ILE A 140 5.42 2.80 0.01
N TYR A 141 4.46 2.66 0.90
CA TYR A 141 3.51 3.71 1.26
C TYR A 141 3.77 4.19 2.67
N ARG A 142 3.46 5.45 2.92
CA ARG A 142 3.49 6.06 4.25
C ARG A 142 2.20 6.83 4.48
N LYS A 143 1.63 6.71 5.68
CA LYS A 143 0.49 7.49 6.15
C LYS A 143 1.00 8.83 6.68
N ILE A 144 0.55 9.92 6.10
CA ILE A 144 0.97 11.29 6.41
C ILE A 144 -0.30 12.12 6.62
N GLY A 145 -0.49 12.67 7.81
CA GLY A 145 -1.69 13.43 8.12
C GLY A 145 -2.99 12.65 7.96
N GLY A 146 -2.96 11.32 8.19
CA GLY A 146 -4.10 10.43 8.04
C GLY A 146 -4.37 9.93 6.63
N ALA A 147 -3.63 10.39 5.61
CA ALA A 147 -3.74 9.93 4.23
C ALA A 147 -2.52 9.10 3.79
N TRP A 148 -2.75 8.09 2.96
CA TRP A 148 -1.70 7.25 2.41
C TRP A 148 -1.08 7.87 1.15
N PHE A 149 0.25 7.80 1.07
CA PHE A 149 1.03 8.25 -0.08
C PHE A 149 2.07 7.20 -0.45
N MET A 150 2.26 6.95 -1.73
CA MET A 150 3.38 6.19 -2.24
C MET A 150 4.65 7.04 -2.12
N VAL A 151 5.62 6.58 -1.32
CA VAL A 151 6.88 7.30 -1.08
C VAL A 151 8.07 6.69 -1.80
N ARG A 152 7.95 5.41 -2.17
CA ARG A 152 8.94 4.69 -3.01
C ARG A 152 8.18 3.88 -4.04
N ASP A 153 8.62 3.98 -5.27
CA ASP A 153 8.16 3.16 -6.38
C ASP A 153 9.36 2.52 -7.05
N SER A 154 9.47 1.22 -6.99
CA SER A 154 10.52 0.48 -7.66
C SER A 154 9.88 -0.50 -8.62
N PHE A 155 10.29 -0.45 -9.88
CA PHE A 155 9.80 -1.37 -10.90
C PHE A 155 10.91 -1.79 -11.85
N ASN A 156 10.77 -3.01 -12.37
CA ASN A 156 11.66 -3.56 -13.38
C ASN A 156 10.84 -4.14 -14.51
N SER A 157 11.13 -3.72 -15.72
CA SER A 157 10.58 -4.36 -16.91
C SER A 157 11.26 -5.71 -17.15
N GLN A 158 10.46 -6.71 -17.50
CA GLN A 158 10.99 -7.98 -17.98
C GLN A 158 11.04 -7.94 -19.51
N PRO A 159 12.17 -8.31 -20.14
CA PRO A 159 12.17 -8.52 -21.58
C PRO A 159 11.16 -9.62 -21.94
N PRO A 160 10.52 -9.57 -23.13
CA PRO A 160 9.70 -10.68 -23.60
C PRO A 160 10.50 -11.98 -23.48
N ARG A 161 9.91 -13.02 -22.87
CA ARG A 161 10.56 -14.33 -22.87
C ARG A 161 10.66 -14.80 -24.31
N SER A 162 11.86 -14.81 -24.86
CA SER A 162 12.11 -15.39 -26.14
C SER A 162 11.87 -16.91 -26.06
N GLY A 163 10.78 -17.38 -26.64
CA GLY A 163 10.51 -18.80 -26.86
C GLY A 163 9.53 -19.45 -25.85
N GLN A 164 8.27 -19.14 -25.98
CA GLN A 164 7.15 -20.04 -25.70
C GLN A 164 6.18 -19.96 -26.87
#